data_0aece917aa53716de1ab1e43ad018152
#
_entry.id   0aece917aa53716de1ab1e43ad018152
#
_cell.length_a   1.000
_cell.length_b   1.000
_cell.length_c   1.000
_cell.angle_alpha   90.00
_cell.angle_beta   90.00
_cell.angle_gamma   90.00
#
_symmetry.space_group_name_H-M   'P 1'
#
loop_
_entity.id
_entity.type
_entity.pdbx_description
1 polymer ?
#
loop_
_entity_poly.entity_id
_entity_poly.type
_entity_poly.pdbx_seq_one_letter_code
_entity_poly.pdbx_strand_id
1 'polypeptide(L)'
;FDTAGLKRRKRIDTSLDYFSAVRTKHAIEEVDIVFLVLDAREGVTKQDKILAGHILEEGRALAILVNKWDLALESFRKDPLPGYEDEKDFRKSYLKSIRKELFFMPDSPVCFVSAQTGHAIKDFLQMGRDLNSRLDKSISTSALNKLIGEMWEHRPPAKIKGKVHRCHDRALPKHKPHAENQVFQILRRHSFSPVHPSY
;
A
#
# COMPACT_ATOMS: atom_id res chain seq x y z
N PHE A 1 -14.04 10.59 -2.04
CA PHE A 1 -14.17 10.60 -3.51
C PHE A 1 -14.30 9.16 -3.99
N ASP A 2 -15.32 8.89 -4.81
CA ASP A 2 -15.44 7.66 -5.55
C ASP A 2 -14.72 7.83 -6.89
N THR A 3 -13.79 6.92 -7.22
CA THR A 3 -13.02 7.01 -8.45
C THR A 3 -13.51 6.01 -9.46
N ALA A 4 -13.60 6.41 -10.73
CA ALA A 4 -13.87 5.50 -11.82
C ALA A 4 -12.73 4.46 -11.91
N GLY A 5 -13.07 3.17 -11.83
CA GLY A 5 -12.09 2.09 -11.91
C GLY A 5 -11.24 2.19 -13.18
N LEU A 6 -9.92 2.03 -13.02
CA LEU A 6 -9.00 2.00 -14.15
C LEU A 6 -9.22 0.68 -14.91
N LYS A 7 -9.76 0.74 -16.11
CA LYS A 7 -9.95 -0.46 -16.97
C LYS A 7 -8.62 -1.04 -17.46
N ARG A 8 -8.56 -2.35 -17.62
CA ARG A 8 -7.43 -3.04 -18.27
C ARG A 8 -7.10 -2.38 -19.60
N ARG A 9 -5.84 -2.00 -19.81
CA ARG A 9 -5.30 -1.60 -21.12
C ARG A 9 -5.44 -2.75 -22.12
N LYS A 10 -6.56 -2.81 -22.81
CA LYS A 10 -6.61 -3.22 -24.22
C LYS A 10 -6.73 -1.90 -24.97
N ARG A 11 -5.64 -1.43 -25.58
CA ARG A 11 -5.53 -0.18 -26.36
C ARG A 11 -6.22 1.02 -25.68
N ILE A 12 -5.45 2.04 -25.35
CA ILE A 12 -5.98 3.37 -25.04
C ILE A 12 -6.54 3.90 -26.35
N ASP A 13 -7.79 3.56 -26.63
CA ASP A 13 -8.48 4.00 -27.86
C ASP A 13 -9.65 4.95 -27.56
N THR A 14 -9.85 5.35 -26.30
CA THR A 14 -10.84 6.37 -26.00
C THR A 14 -10.30 7.40 -25.03
N SER A 15 -10.53 8.67 -25.34
CA SER A 15 -10.29 9.82 -24.46
C SER A 15 -10.85 9.62 -23.02
N LEU A 16 -11.90 8.82 -22.88
CA LEU A 16 -12.54 8.46 -21.60
C LEU A 16 -11.60 7.69 -20.64
N ASP A 17 -10.80 6.74 -21.13
CA ASP A 17 -9.89 5.96 -20.27
C ASP A 17 -8.71 6.84 -19.80
N TYR A 18 -8.24 7.74 -20.64
CA TYR A 18 -7.23 8.73 -20.26
C TYR A 18 -7.74 9.70 -19.19
N PHE A 19 -8.94 10.25 -19.37
CA PHE A 19 -9.56 11.15 -18.40
C PHE A 19 -9.86 10.44 -17.06
N SER A 20 -10.24 9.16 -17.10
CA SER A 20 -10.42 8.36 -15.89
C SER A 20 -9.11 8.19 -15.11
N ALA A 21 -8.00 7.88 -15.79
CA ALA A 21 -6.69 7.75 -15.17
C ALA A 21 -6.20 9.08 -14.56
N VAL A 22 -6.38 10.19 -15.27
CA VAL A 22 -6.02 11.53 -14.78
C VAL A 22 -6.86 11.91 -13.55
N ARG A 23 -8.17 11.67 -13.57
CA ARG A 23 -9.04 11.95 -12.41
C ARG A 23 -8.66 11.11 -11.20
N THR A 24 -8.35 9.83 -11.39
CA THR A 24 -7.90 8.95 -10.29
C THR A 24 -6.60 9.46 -9.68
N LYS A 25 -5.65 9.90 -10.52
CA LYS A 25 -4.40 10.48 -10.03
C LYS A 25 -4.64 11.74 -9.21
N HIS A 26 -5.42 12.69 -9.71
CA HIS A 26 -5.78 13.89 -8.95
C HIS A 26 -6.52 13.58 -7.65
N ALA A 27 -7.45 12.63 -7.66
CA ALA A 27 -8.13 12.22 -6.44
C ALA A 27 -7.16 11.66 -5.38
N ILE A 28 -6.12 10.92 -5.79
CA ILE A 28 -5.07 10.44 -4.88
C ILE A 28 -4.25 11.62 -4.30
N GLU A 29 -3.96 12.64 -5.10
CA GLU A 29 -3.21 13.83 -4.67
C GLU A 29 -3.96 14.66 -3.61
N GLU A 30 -5.31 14.62 -3.61
CA GLU A 30 -6.16 15.45 -2.75
C GLU A 30 -6.58 14.78 -1.43
N VAL A 31 -6.32 13.48 -1.26
CA VAL A 31 -6.75 12.71 -0.07
C VAL A 31 -5.57 12.28 0.80
N ASP A 32 -5.82 12.05 2.06
CA ASP A 32 -4.82 11.54 3.00
C ASP A 32 -4.80 10.01 3.05
N ILE A 33 -5.95 9.37 2.84
CA ILE A 33 -6.13 7.91 2.91
C ILE A 33 -6.80 7.41 1.63
N VAL A 34 -6.24 6.36 1.05
CA VAL A 34 -6.80 5.68 -0.11
C VAL A 34 -7.20 4.25 0.28
N PHE A 35 -8.43 3.87 -0.07
CA PHE A 35 -8.91 2.50 0.06
C PHE A 35 -8.84 1.81 -1.29
N LEU A 36 -7.91 0.85 -1.43
CA LEU A 36 -7.79 0.00 -2.61
C LEU A 36 -8.74 -1.19 -2.46
N VAL A 37 -9.77 -1.23 -3.30
CA VAL A 37 -10.78 -2.30 -3.27
C VAL A 37 -10.42 -3.39 -4.26
N LEU A 38 -10.19 -4.60 -3.76
CA LEU A 38 -9.89 -5.80 -4.55
C LEU A 38 -11.12 -6.70 -4.63
N ASP A 39 -11.36 -7.34 -5.76
CA ASP A 39 -12.32 -8.47 -5.85
C ASP A 39 -11.63 -9.75 -5.31
N ALA A 40 -12.24 -10.39 -4.31
CA ALA A 40 -11.68 -11.59 -3.68
C ALA A 40 -11.50 -12.76 -4.67
N ARG A 41 -12.21 -12.78 -5.78
CA ARG A 41 -12.11 -13.83 -6.80
C ARG A 41 -10.96 -13.59 -7.80
N GLU A 42 -10.62 -12.32 -8.03
CA GLU A 42 -9.56 -11.94 -8.97
C GLU A 42 -8.19 -11.80 -8.28
N GLY A 43 -8.19 -11.51 -6.98
CA GLY A 43 -7.00 -11.21 -6.22
C GLY A 43 -6.36 -9.88 -6.62
N VAL A 44 -5.04 -9.76 -6.47
CA VAL A 44 -4.30 -8.55 -6.83
C VAL A 44 -3.98 -8.55 -8.32
N THR A 45 -4.55 -7.63 -9.07
CA THR A 45 -4.32 -7.46 -10.51
C THR A 45 -3.09 -6.59 -10.80
N LYS A 46 -2.63 -6.58 -12.06
CA LYS A 46 -1.57 -5.64 -12.49
C LYS A 46 -1.95 -4.19 -12.30
N GLN A 47 -3.24 -3.88 -12.50
CA GLN A 47 -3.80 -2.55 -12.35
C GLN A 47 -3.72 -2.08 -10.89
N ASP A 48 -4.08 -2.96 -9.94
CA ASP A 48 -4.01 -2.68 -8.51
C ASP A 48 -2.58 -2.38 -8.07
N LYS A 49 -1.60 -3.10 -8.61
CA LYS A 49 -0.18 -2.84 -8.33
C LYS A 49 0.27 -1.48 -8.83
N ILE A 50 -0.15 -1.08 -10.03
CA ILE A 50 0.17 0.24 -10.59
C ILE A 50 -0.46 1.33 -9.72
N LEU A 51 -1.72 1.15 -9.34
CA LEU A 51 -2.44 2.10 -8.49
C LEU A 51 -1.80 2.21 -7.11
N ALA A 52 -1.48 1.08 -6.47
CA ALA A 52 -0.76 1.05 -5.20
C ALA A 52 0.61 1.73 -5.29
N GLY A 53 1.31 1.57 -6.41
CA GLY A 53 2.57 2.27 -6.69
C GLY A 53 2.40 3.79 -6.72
N HIS A 54 1.38 4.30 -7.41
CA HIS A 54 1.07 5.72 -7.43
C HIS A 54 0.67 6.27 -6.04
N ILE A 55 -0.12 5.51 -5.27
CA ILE A 55 -0.49 5.90 -3.90
C ILE A 55 0.78 6.05 -3.02
N LEU A 56 1.73 5.13 -3.18
CA LEU A 56 3.02 5.19 -2.49
C LEU A 56 3.87 6.39 -2.95
N GLU A 57 3.92 6.65 -4.25
CA GLU A 57 4.67 7.80 -4.81
C GLU A 57 4.13 9.13 -4.29
N GLU A 58 2.81 9.26 -4.16
CA GLU A 58 2.15 10.45 -3.61
C GLU A 58 2.21 10.50 -2.06
N GLY A 59 2.79 9.48 -1.41
CA GLY A 59 2.96 9.44 0.04
C GLY A 59 1.64 9.31 0.81
N ARG A 60 0.60 8.74 0.20
CA ARG A 60 -0.71 8.58 0.83
C ARG A 60 -0.80 7.30 1.63
N ALA A 61 -1.61 7.31 2.69
CA ALA A 61 -1.89 6.09 3.44
C ALA A 61 -2.76 5.15 2.59
N LEU A 62 -2.38 3.88 2.52
CA LEU A 62 -3.11 2.84 1.80
C LEU A 62 -3.74 1.86 2.78
N ALA A 63 -5.04 1.60 2.61
CA ALA A 63 -5.72 0.47 3.18
C ALA A 63 -6.29 -0.42 2.07
N ILE A 64 -6.26 -1.72 2.26
CA ILE A 64 -6.70 -2.71 1.28
C ILE A 64 -8.02 -3.33 1.74
N LEU A 65 -9.05 -3.27 0.89
CA LEU A 65 -10.34 -3.90 1.11
C LEU A 65 -10.49 -5.07 0.15
N VAL A 66 -10.56 -6.28 0.68
CA VAL A 66 -10.87 -7.47 -0.11
C VAL A 66 -12.37 -7.67 -0.08
N ASN A 67 -13.05 -7.16 -1.12
CA ASN A 67 -14.50 -7.22 -1.24
C ASN A 67 -14.96 -8.53 -1.90
N LYS A 68 -16.24 -8.85 -1.74
CA LYS A 68 -16.86 -10.11 -2.17
C LYS A 68 -16.25 -11.33 -1.47
N TRP A 69 -15.84 -11.13 -0.21
CA TRP A 69 -15.25 -12.20 0.59
C TRP A 69 -16.21 -13.36 0.85
N ASP A 70 -17.51 -13.08 0.94
CA ASP A 70 -18.58 -14.06 0.98
C ASP A 70 -18.53 -15.06 -0.17
N LEU A 71 -18.34 -14.57 -1.40
CA LEU A 71 -18.25 -15.43 -2.60
C LEU A 71 -16.97 -16.27 -2.61
N ALA A 72 -15.85 -15.71 -2.12
CA ALA A 72 -14.60 -16.46 -2.00
C ALA A 72 -14.73 -17.60 -0.99
N LEU A 73 -15.36 -17.34 0.17
CA LEU A 73 -15.65 -18.37 1.16
C LEU A 73 -16.64 -19.42 0.65
N GLU A 74 -17.68 -19.02 -0.07
CA GLU A 74 -18.64 -19.94 -0.66
C GLU A 74 -17.94 -20.87 -1.66
N SER A 75 -17.06 -20.33 -2.51
CA SER A 75 -16.28 -21.13 -3.46
C SER A 75 -15.36 -22.10 -2.73
N PHE A 76 -14.66 -21.66 -1.68
CA PHE A 76 -13.80 -22.50 -0.86
C PHE A 76 -14.56 -23.64 -0.16
N ARG A 77 -15.77 -23.38 0.36
CA ARG A 77 -16.61 -24.41 1.00
C ARG A 77 -17.10 -25.45 -0.01
N LYS A 78 -17.40 -25.05 -1.24
CA LYS A 78 -17.86 -25.97 -2.30
C LYS A 78 -16.73 -26.85 -2.83
N ASP A 79 -15.54 -26.30 -2.95
CA ASP A 79 -14.36 -26.98 -3.47
C ASP A 79 -13.13 -26.57 -2.63
N PRO A 80 -12.92 -27.24 -1.49
CA PRO A 80 -11.79 -26.92 -0.59
C PRO A 80 -10.48 -27.13 -1.32
N LEU A 81 -9.66 -26.09 -1.34
CA LEU A 81 -8.34 -26.14 -1.97
C LEU A 81 -7.41 -27.06 -1.13
N PRO A 82 -6.65 -27.96 -1.77
CA PRO A 82 -5.70 -28.81 -1.06
C PRO A 82 -4.69 -28.00 -0.24
N GLY A 83 -4.46 -28.40 0.99
CA GLY A 83 -3.50 -27.77 1.89
C GLY A 83 -4.08 -26.65 2.77
N TYR A 84 -5.38 -26.46 2.77
CA TYR A 84 -6.08 -25.58 3.71
C TYR A 84 -7.03 -26.41 4.57
N GLU A 85 -6.88 -26.31 5.90
CA GLU A 85 -7.69 -27.08 6.84
C GLU A 85 -9.03 -26.39 7.13
N ASP A 86 -9.03 -25.06 7.18
CA ASP A 86 -10.21 -24.26 7.48
C ASP A 86 -10.22 -22.89 6.78
N GLU A 87 -11.30 -22.12 7.00
CA GLU A 87 -11.45 -20.76 6.46
C GLU A 87 -10.41 -19.78 7.02
N LYS A 88 -9.85 -20.03 8.21
CA LYS A 88 -8.84 -19.17 8.81
C LYS A 88 -7.53 -19.35 8.06
N ASP A 89 -7.17 -20.57 7.72
CA ASP A 89 -5.98 -20.88 6.93
C ASP A 89 -6.11 -20.35 5.51
N PHE A 90 -7.28 -20.48 4.91
CA PHE A 90 -7.58 -19.87 3.61
C PHE A 90 -7.38 -18.35 3.67
N ARG A 91 -7.99 -17.66 4.64
CA ARG A 91 -7.84 -16.22 4.85
C ARG A 91 -6.38 -15.82 5.09
N LYS A 92 -5.65 -16.56 5.91
CA LYS A 92 -4.23 -16.31 6.21
C LYS A 92 -3.35 -16.44 4.96
N SER A 93 -3.60 -17.47 4.17
CA SER A 93 -2.90 -17.67 2.90
C SER A 93 -3.23 -16.58 1.89
N TYR A 94 -4.50 -16.20 1.80
CA TYR A 94 -4.93 -15.10 0.94
C TYR A 94 -4.23 -13.78 1.33
N LEU A 95 -4.15 -13.47 2.63
CA LEU A 95 -3.41 -12.33 3.14
C LEU A 95 -1.93 -12.40 2.75
N LYS A 96 -1.31 -13.59 2.86
CA LYS A 96 0.09 -13.82 2.46
C LYS A 96 0.30 -13.56 0.97
N SER A 97 -0.66 -13.95 0.11
CA SER A 97 -0.59 -13.66 -1.32
C SER A 97 -0.67 -12.17 -1.62
N ILE A 98 -1.58 -11.43 -0.96
CA ILE A 98 -1.64 -9.97 -1.08
C ILE A 98 -0.31 -9.33 -0.70
N ARG A 99 0.29 -9.74 0.43
CA ARG A 99 1.58 -9.22 0.91
C ARG A 99 2.73 -9.51 -0.06
N LYS A 100 2.70 -10.66 -0.73
CA LYS A 100 3.66 -11.02 -1.77
C LYS A 100 3.52 -10.13 -3.00
N GLU A 101 2.28 -9.87 -3.43
CA GLU A 101 1.99 -9.07 -4.62
C GLU A 101 2.21 -7.56 -4.41
N LEU A 102 1.92 -7.07 -3.20
CA LEU A 102 2.09 -5.68 -2.77
C LEU A 102 3.25 -5.56 -1.75
N PHE A 103 4.36 -6.25 -2.02
CA PHE A 103 5.53 -6.32 -1.12
C PHE A 103 6.13 -4.95 -0.78
N PHE A 104 5.89 -3.96 -1.61
CA PHE A 104 6.37 -2.60 -1.43
C PHE A 104 5.53 -1.77 -0.46
N MET A 105 4.39 -2.30 0.01
CA MET A 105 3.53 -1.71 1.05
C MET A 105 3.15 -2.76 2.12
N PRO A 106 4.13 -3.32 2.84
CA PRO A 106 3.91 -4.45 3.73
C PRO A 106 3.01 -4.14 4.93
N ASP A 107 2.99 -2.89 5.38
CA ASP A 107 2.28 -2.45 6.59
C ASP A 107 0.87 -1.93 6.31
N SER A 108 0.43 -1.91 5.04
CA SER A 108 -0.93 -1.51 4.70
C SER A 108 -1.95 -2.44 5.37
N PRO A 109 -2.91 -1.92 6.15
CA PRO A 109 -3.94 -2.75 6.75
C PRO A 109 -4.83 -3.38 5.70
N VAL A 110 -5.27 -4.63 5.94
CA VAL A 110 -6.13 -5.40 5.04
C VAL A 110 -7.41 -5.79 5.78
N CYS A 111 -8.56 -5.47 5.21
CA CYS A 111 -9.87 -5.86 5.70
C CYS A 111 -10.59 -6.71 4.65
N PHE A 112 -11.15 -7.84 5.09
CA PHE A 112 -11.96 -8.73 4.25
C PHE A 112 -13.42 -8.41 4.48
N VAL A 113 -14.11 -7.94 3.43
CA VAL A 113 -15.47 -7.40 3.53
C VAL A 113 -16.40 -8.02 2.49
N SER A 114 -17.68 -7.93 2.73
CA SER A 114 -18.70 -8.10 1.70
C SER A 114 -19.65 -6.91 1.74
N ALA A 115 -19.60 -6.09 0.73
CA ALA A 115 -20.51 -4.95 0.59
C ALA A 115 -21.96 -5.43 0.41
N GLN A 116 -22.17 -6.63 -0.17
CA GLN A 116 -23.51 -7.18 -0.38
C GLN A 116 -24.16 -7.66 0.92
N THR A 117 -23.40 -8.35 1.78
CA THR A 117 -23.93 -8.93 3.02
C THR A 117 -23.74 -8.02 4.23
N GLY A 118 -22.97 -6.95 4.11
CA GLY A 118 -22.58 -6.08 5.22
C GLY A 118 -21.47 -6.64 6.11
N HIS A 119 -20.88 -7.78 5.74
CA HIS A 119 -19.82 -8.43 6.53
C HIS A 119 -18.63 -7.50 6.72
N ALA A 120 -18.18 -7.34 7.97
CA ALA A 120 -17.01 -6.57 8.40
C ALA A 120 -17.00 -5.07 7.98
N ILE A 121 -18.15 -4.48 7.62
CA ILE A 121 -18.23 -3.04 7.28
C ILE A 121 -17.92 -2.17 8.50
N LYS A 122 -18.30 -2.59 9.72
CA LYS A 122 -17.93 -1.86 10.95
C LYS A 122 -16.42 -1.86 11.18
N ASP A 123 -15.76 -2.99 10.94
CA ASP A 123 -14.30 -3.13 11.08
C ASP A 123 -13.56 -2.27 10.05
N PHE A 124 -14.06 -2.22 8.82
CA PHE A 124 -13.57 -1.31 7.78
C PHE A 124 -13.67 0.16 8.23
N LEU A 125 -14.82 0.60 8.75
CA LEU A 125 -14.99 1.98 9.21
C LEU A 125 -14.08 2.29 10.42
N GLN A 126 -13.87 1.32 11.31
CA GLN A 126 -12.93 1.47 12.42
C GLN A 126 -11.50 1.58 11.93
N MET A 127 -11.09 0.73 10.98
CA MET A 127 -9.78 0.80 10.35
C MET A 127 -9.50 2.18 9.72
N GLY A 128 -10.51 2.78 9.07
CA GLY A 128 -10.40 4.14 8.53
C GLY A 128 -10.16 5.19 9.62
N ARG A 129 -10.90 5.11 10.74
CA ARG A 129 -10.70 6.01 11.89
C ARG A 129 -9.32 5.84 12.52
N ASP A 130 -8.86 4.60 12.66
CA ASP A 130 -7.54 4.29 13.23
C ASP A 130 -6.41 4.81 12.35
N LEU A 131 -6.54 4.69 11.03
CA LEU A 131 -5.59 5.28 10.09
C LEU A 131 -5.58 6.80 10.20
N ASN A 132 -6.75 7.43 10.19
CA ASN A 132 -6.85 8.89 10.32
C ASN A 132 -6.19 9.38 11.62
N SER A 133 -6.43 8.70 12.74
CA SER A 133 -5.82 9.06 14.03
C SER A 133 -4.29 8.92 14.06
N ARG A 134 -3.73 8.07 13.21
CA ARG A 134 -2.28 7.90 13.06
C ARG A 134 -1.66 9.02 12.22
N LEU A 135 -2.40 9.52 11.22
CA LEU A 135 -1.94 10.63 10.39
C LEU A 135 -1.76 11.94 11.17
N ASP A 136 -2.51 12.10 12.24
CA ASP A 136 -2.41 13.28 13.13
C ASP A 136 -1.20 13.21 14.07
N LYS A 137 -0.53 12.05 14.18
CA LYS A 137 0.64 11.91 15.06
C LYS A 137 1.88 12.51 14.41
N SER A 138 2.52 13.42 15.11
CA SER A 138 3.80 13.99 14.73
C SER A 138 4.93 13.31 15.50
N ILE A 139 6.01 12.94 14.79
CA ILE A 139 7.25 12.48 15.42
C ILE A 139 8.15 13.69 15.63
N SER A 140 8.71 13.86 16.83
CA SER A 140 9.66 14.94 17.07
C SER A 140 10.92 14.74 16.23
N THR A 141 11.51 15.83 15.73
CA THR A 141 12.75 15.79 14.94
C THR A 141 13.88 15.06 15.68
N SER A 142 13.93 15.20 17.01
CA SER A 142 14.92 14.52 17.84
C SER A 142 14.73 13.00 17.84
N ALA A 143 13.49 12.52 17.99
CA ALA A 143 13.17 11.08 17.94
C ALA A 143 13.46 10.50 16.56
N LEU A 144 13.13 11.24 15.50
CA LEU A 144 13.41 10.84 14.12
C LEU A 144 14.91 10.74 13.85
N ASN A 145 15.70 11.75 14.26
CA ASN A 145 17.15 11.74 14.08
C ASN A 145 17.82 10.60 14.85
N LYS A 146 17.33 10.30 16.06
CA LYS A 146 17.80 9.15 16.84
C LYS A 146 17.53 7.84 16.11
N LEU A 147 16.32 7.63 15.61
CA LEU A 147 15.94 6.44 14.85
C LEU A 147 16.79 6.27 13.58
N ILE A 148 16.98 7.36 12.82
CA ILE A 148 17.82 7.35 11.61
C ILE A 148 19.27 7.02 11.97
N GLY A 149 19.79 7.56 13.08
CA GLY A 149 21.13 7.25 13.57
C GLY A 149 21.30 5.76 13.89
N GLU A 150 20.39 5.19 14.66
CA GLU A 150 20.39 3.76 15.00
C GLU A 150 20.29 2.87 13.76
N MET A 151 19.44 3.24 12.80
CA MET A 151 19.32 2.48 11.52
C MET A 151 20.62 2.55 10.71
N TRP A 152 21.32 3.66 10.71
CA TRP A 152 22.60 3.82 10.01
C TRP A 152 23.75 3.04 10.65
N GLU A 153 23.75 2.93 11.96
CA GLU A 153 24.72 2.09 12.68
C GLU A 153 24.53 0.61 12.33
N HIS A 154 23.28 0.15 12.25
CA HIS A 154 22.98 -1.26 11.92
C HIS A 154 23.08 -1.59 10.43
N ARG A 155 22.73 -0.65 9.55
CA ARG A 155 22.77 -0.82 8.09
C ARG A 155 23.25 0.47 7.42
N PRO A 156 24.56 0.72 7.38
CA PRO A 156 25.07 1.91 6.70
C PRO A 156 24.72 1.87 5.21
N PRO A 157 24.33 3.01 4.61
CA PRO A 157 24.04 3.08 3.17
C PRO A 157 25.29 2.74 2.36
N ALA A 158 25.07 2.16 1.16
CA ALA A 158 26.15 1.83 0.24
C ALA A 158 26.97 3.08 -0.10
N LYS A 159 28.30 2.93 -0.11
CA LYS A 159 29.21 4.02 -0.47
C LYS A 159 29.06 4.34 -1.95
N ILE A 160 28.61 5.53 -2.30
CA ILE A 160 28.57 6.01 -3.68
C ILE A 160 29.90 6.76 -3.92
N LYS A 161 30.71 6.31 -4.87
CA LYS A 161 32.03 6.87 -5.19
C LYS A 161 32.96 7.03 -3.98
N GLY A 162 32.95 6.05 -3.07
CA GLY A 162 33.82 6.03 -1.89
C GLY A 162 33.42 6.99 -0.76
N LYS A 163 32.38 7.80 -0.90
CA LYS A 163 31.87 8.71 0.13
C LYS A 163 30.60 8.17 0.74
N VAL A 164 30.52 8.18 2.08
CA VAL A 164 29.28 7.94 2.82
C VAL A 164 28.47 9.22 2.77
N HIS A 165 27.31 9.21 2.13
CA HIS A 165 26.38 10.32 2.21
C HIS A 165 25.76 10.36 3.62
N ARG A 166 26.20 11.30 4.46
CA ARG A 166 25.47 11.64 5.68
C ARG A 166 24.22 12.42 5.28
N CYS A 167 23.07 12.00 5.75
CA CYS A 167 21.90 12.89 5.76
C CYS A 167 22.20 14.03 6.74
N HIS A 168 22.73 15.14 6.22
CA HIS A 168 22.78 16.37 6.97
C HIS A 168 21.38 16.99 6.96
N ASP A 169 20.83 17.21 8.17
CA ASP A 169 19.78 18.15 8.56
C ASP A 169 18.95 18.77 7.40
N ARG A 170 18.24 17.98 6.64
CA ARG A 170 17.05 18.47 6.00
C ARG A 170 15.91 18.20 6.97
N ALA A 171 15.62 19.22 7.77
CA ALA A 171 14.35 19.28 8.47
C ALA A 171 13.26 18.88 7.49
N LEU A 172 12.50 17.85 7.84
CA LEU A 172 11.32 17.49 7.08
C LEU A 172 10.50 18.76 6.87
N PRO A 173 10.03 19.05 5.66
CA PRO A 173 9.22 20.23 5.43
C PRO A 173 8.07 20.24 6.43
N LYS A 174 7.85 21.38 7.08
CA LYS A 174 6.82 21.60 8.12
C LYS A 174 5.37 21.44 7.62
N HIS A 175 5.18 20.82 6.48
CA HIS A 175 3.89 20.62 5.83
C HIS A 175 3.42 19.18 6.00
N LYS A 176 2.47 19.04 6.93
CA LYS A 176 1.42 18.01 7.12
C LYS A 176 1.72 16.51 6.91
N PRO A 177 0.91 15.68 7.46
CA PRO A 177 1.15 14.51 8.33
C PRO A 177 1.59 13.24 7.61
N HIS A 178 2.54 13.30 6.70
CA HIS A 178 3.12 12.14 5.99
C HIS A 178 4.54 11.81 6.45
N ALA A 179 4.91 12.20 7.68
CA ALA A 179 6.28 12.04 8.17
C ALA A 179 6.75 10.57 8.14
N GLU A 180 5.89 9.63 8.51
CA GLU A 180 6.23 8.20 8.46
C GLU A 180 6.40 7.69 7.02
N ASN A 181 5.54 8.11 6.11
CA ASN A 181 5.63 7.74 4.70
C ASN A 181 6.81 8.42 4.00
N GLN A 182 7.16 9.66 4.37
CA GLN A 182 8.33 10.36 3.82
C GLN A 182 9.65 9.75 4.32
N VAL A 183 9.72 9.35 5.59
CA VAL A 183 10.88 8.61 6.11
C VAL A 183 11.05 7.29 5.38
N PHE A 184 9.97 6.57 5.12
CA PHE A 184 9.99 5.33 4.34
C PHE A 184 10.43 5.56 2.89
N GLN A 185 10.01 6.65 2.26
CA GLN A 185 10.45 7.03 0.90
C GLN A 185 11.92 7.44 0.86
N ILE A 186 12.40 8.20 1.84
CA ILE A 186 13.81 8.59 1.93
C ILE A 186 14.69 7.36 2.13
N LEU A 187 14.33 6.46 3.03
CA LEU A 187 15.05 5.22 3.26
C LEU A 187 15.04 4.31 2.03
N ARG A 188 13.94 4.26 1.29
CA ARG A 188 13.79 3.45 0.09
C ARG A 188 14.57 3.99 -1.10
N ARG A 189 14.60 5.30 -1.33
CA ARG A 189 15.41 5.92 -2.39
C ARG A 189 16.91 5.69 -2.20
N HIS A 190 17.35 5.47 -0.97
CA HIS A 190 18.76 5.22 -0.64
C HIS A 190 19.10 3.73 -0.45
N SER A 191 18.13 2.84 -0.30
CA SER A 191 18.35 1.41 -0.02
C SER A 191 18.18 0.49 -1.23
N PHE A 192 17.57 0.94 -2.33
CA PHE A 192 17.31 0.13 -3.52
C PHE A 192 17.95 0.74 -4.78
N SER A 193 19.23 0.44 -5.00
CA SER A 193 19.66 0.19 -6.38
C SER A 193 19.30 -1.25 -6.70
N PRO A 194 18.50 -1.53 -7.74
CA PRO A 194 18.31 -2.89 -8.20
C PRO A 194 19.68 -3.39 -8.67
N VAL A 195 20.20 -4.40 -8.00
CA VAL A 195 21.26 -5.24 -8.58
C VAL A 195 20.58 -5.95 -9.73
N HIS A 196 20.81 -5.48 -10.96
CA HIS A 196 20.53 -6.26 -12.15
C HIS A 196 21.41 -7.51 -12.10
N PRO A 197 20.84 -8.72 -12.12
CA PRO A 197 21.64 -9.89 -12.43
C PRO A 197 22.07 -9.76 -13.88
N SER A 198 23.37 -9.71 -14.08
CA SER A 198 24.01 -9.89 -15.39
C SER A 198 23.69 -11.29 -15.89
N TYR A 199 23.04 -11.40 -17.03
CA TYR A 199 23.12 -12.49 -17.98
C TYR A 199 23.40 -11.90 -19.35
#